data_f12781d3e4f76d94729986c06533d2ae
#
_entry.id   f12781d3e4f76d94729986c06533d2ae
#
_cell.length_a   1.000
_cell.length_b   1.000
_cell.length_c   1.000
_cell.angle_alpha   90.00
_cell.angle_beta   90.00
_cell.angle_gamma   90.00
#
_symmetry.space_group_name_H-M   'P 1'
#
loop_
_entity.id
_entity.type
_entity.pdbx_description
1 polymer ?
#
loop_
_entity_poly.entity_id
_entity_poly.type
_entity_poly.pdbx_seq_one_letter_code
_entity_poly.pdbx_strand_id
1 'polypeptide(L)'
;LNDEDVEMTQDPQVAQGVSESADDALIACLTEIERFVASSSWGGPPRLFALVRTVDLVKAEPALAGQLAIGSHDSLSSIEQDDFRPGEDLAQALATTTWGDAVDGAAICVERIFLPDDCADEIPHDPEKAAAFVAAHPKRQEVRVVAGALRDGSH
;
A
#
# COMPACT_ATOMS: atom_id res chain seq x y z
N LEU A 1 13.25 25.48 33.61
CA LEU A 1 13.64 24.07 33.69
C LEU A 1 12.79 23.22 32.79
N ASN A 2 11.49 23.34 32.92
CA ASN A 2 10.57 22.57 32.10
C ASN A 2 10.59 23.00 30.65
N ASP A 3 10.84 24.27 30.42
CA ASP A 3 10.87 24.80 29.06
C ASP A 3 12.06 24.24 28.29
N GLU A 4 13.18 24.05 28.97
CA GLU A 4 14.36 23.50 28.33
C GLU A 4 14.14 22.06 27.86
N ASP A 5 13.46 21.29 28.66
CA ASP A 5 13.16 19.90 28.29
C ASP A 5 12.25 19.83 27.08
N VAL A 6 11.27 20.74 27.01
CA VAL A 6 10.35 20.79 25.88
C VAL A 6 11.09 21.17 24.59
N GLU A 7 12.00 22.13 24.69
CA GLU A 7 12.77 22.54 23.52
C GLU A 7 13.65 21.43 22.99
N MET A 8 14.31 20.70 23.88
CA MET A 8 15.15 19.59 23.46
C MET A 8 14.34 18.48 22.79
N THR A 9 13.12 18.27 23.22
CA THR A 9 12.24 17.29 22.63
C THR A 9 11.84 17.70 21.22
N GLN A 10 11.63 18.97 20.98
CA GLN A 10 11.22 19.48 19.68
C GLN A 10 12.31 19.35 18.63
N ASP A 11 13.55 19.62 19.00
CA ASP A 11 14.66 19.59 18.05
C ASP A 11 14.82 18.24 17.35
N PRO A 12 14.84 17.13 18.07
CA PRO A 12 14.87 15.82 17.41
C PRO A 12 13.68 15.54 16.52
N GLN A 13 12.51 16.05 16.91
CA GLN A 13 11.31 15.85 16.12
C GLN A 13 11.37 16.59 14.80
N VAL A 14 11.90 17.79 14.79
CA VAL A 14 12.05 18.56 13.55
C VAL A 14 13.00 17.85 12.59
N ALA A 15 14.10 17.32 13.09
CA ALA A 15 15.05 16.58 12.27
C ALA A 15 14.42 15.31 11.68
N GLN A 16 13.60 14.63 12.46
CA GLN A 16 12.88 13.44 12.00
C GLN A 16 11.75 13.80 11.07
N GLY A 17 11.20 15.00 11.18
CA GLY A 17 10.06 15.43 10.39
C GLY A 17 10.28 15.36 8.88
N VAL A 18 11.52 15.52 8.41
CA VAL A 18 11.81 15.42 6.98
C VAL A 18 11.63 13.98 6.49
N SER A 19 12.15 12.99 7.23
CA SER A 19 11.93 11.58 6.91
C SER A 19 10.49 11.17 7.13
N GLU A 20 9.90 11.63 8.25
CA GLU A 20 8.51 11.31 8.56
C GLU A 20 7.55 11.85 7.52
N SER A 21 7.86 13.00 6.91
CA SER A 21 7.00 13.57 5.88
C SER A 21 6.87 12.66 4.65
N ALA A 22 7.97 12.03 4.24
CA ALA A 22 7.94 11.08 3.12
C ALA A 22 7.18 9.80 3.51
N ASP A 23 7.42 9.28 4.71
CA ASP A 23 6.71 8.11 5.21
C ASP A 23 5.23 8.42 5.42
N ASP A 24 4.90 9.60 5.92
CA ASP A 24 3.53 10.02 6.11
C ASP A 24 2.79 10.11 4.76
N ALA A 25 3.45 10.61 3.73
CA ALA A 25 2.88 10.69 2.39
C ALA A 25 2.60 9.30 1.84
N LEU A 26 3.51 8.36 2.05
CA LEU A 26 3.30 6.98 1.63
C LEU A 26 2.12 6.35 2.38
N ILE A 27 2.07 6.50 3.69
CA ILE A 27 0.97 5.98 4.50
C ILE A 27 -0.37 6.58 4.06
N ALA A 28 -0.41 7.88 3.81
CA ALA A 28 -1.62 8.55 3.35
C ALA A 28 -2.08 7.98 2.00
N CYS A 29 -1.15 7.76 1.10
CA CYS A 29 -1.46 7.20 -0.21
C CYS A 29 -1.98 5.77 -0.10
N LEU A 30 -1.34 4.95 0.71
CA LEU A 30 -1.79 3.56 0.94
C LEU A 30 -3.17 3.52 1.59
N THR A 31 -3.45 4.44 2.50
CA THR A 31 -4.75 4.56 3.13
C THR A 31 -5.83 4.92 2.11
N GLU A 32 -5.53 5.82 1.18
CA GLU A 32 -6.46 6.18 0.11
C GLU A 32 -6.72 5.00 -0.83
N ILE A 33 -5.68 4.22 -1.14
CA ILE A 33 -5.83 3.02 -1.96
C ILE A 33 -6.76 2.03 -1.24
N GLU A 34 -6.57 1.82 0.05
CA GLU A 34 -7.42 0.93 0.83
C GLU A 34 -8.88 1.38 0.79
N ARG A 35 -9.14 2.65 0.99
CA ARG A 35 -10.49 3.21 0.92
C ARG A 35 -11.10 3.04 -0.47
N PHE A 36 -10.31 3.26 -1.51
CA PHE A 36 -10.77 3.11 -2.88
C PHE A 36 -11.15 1.67 -3.18
N VAL A 37 -10.31 0.72 -2.78
CA VAL A 37 -10.57 -0.71 -2.98
C VAL A 37 -11.73 -1.18 -2.11
N ALA A 38 -11.88 -0.62 -0.90
CA ALA A 38 -12.98 -0.97 0.00
C ALA A 38 -14.35 -0.65 -0.60
N SER A 39 -14.43 0.32 -1.52
CA SER A 39 -15.67 0.63 -2.21
C SER A 39 -16.05 -0.41 -3.26
N SER A 40 -15.12 -1.30 -3.60
CA SER A 40 -15.35 -2.40 -4.53
C SER A 40 -15.76 -3.66 -3.76
N SER A 41 -16.32 -4.63 -4.47
CA SER A 41 -16.73 -5.88 -3.85
C SER A 41 -15.50 -6.70 -3.44
N TRP A 42 -15.68 -7.50 -2.40
CA TRP A 42 -14.68 -8.45 -1.93
C TRP A 42 -14.51 -9.59 -2.92
N GLY A 43 -13.32 -10.18 -2.95
CA GLY A 43 -13.05 -11.38 -3.74
C GLY A 43 -12.36 -11.12 -5.07
N GLY A 44 -11.90 -9.89 -5.32
CA GLY A 44 -11.20 -9.56 -6.54
C GLY A 44 -9.75 -10.03 -6.56
N PRO A 45 -9.10 -10.00 -7.73
CA PRO A 45 -7.68 -10.34 -7.85
C PRO A 45 -6.80 -9.27 -7.20
N PRO A 46 -5.49 -9.57 -6.99
CA PRO A 46 -4.55 -8.54 -6.54
C PRO A 46 -4.55 -7.33 -7.49
N ARG A 47 -4.43 -6.15 -6.90
CA ARG A 47 -4.44 -4.89 -7.66
C ARG A 47 -3.12 -4.18 -7.44
N LEU A 48 -2.54 -3.70 -8.53
CA LEU A 48 -1.24 -3.04 -8.53
C LEU A 48 -1.41 -1.57 -8.90
N PHE A 49 -0.70 -0.71 -8.19
CA PHE A 49 -0.76 0.73 -8.40
C PHE A 49 0.65 1.29 -8.58
N ALA A 50 0.80 2.20 -9.55
CA ALA A 50 1.99 3.02 -9.64
C ALA A 50 1.82 4.20 -8.69
N LEU A 51 2.90 4.60 -8.02
CA LEU A 51 2.91 5.77 -7.15
C LEU A 51 3.78 6.85 -7.77
N VAL A 52 3.21 8.04 -7.93
CA VAL A 52 3.87 9.18 -8.57
C VAL A 52 3.67 10.40 -7.68
N ARG A 53 4.70 11.22 -7.53
CA ARG A 53 4.54 12.47 -6.80
C ARG A 53 3.49 13.31 -7.48
N THR A 54 2.53 13.79 -6.69
CA THR A 54 1.41 14.57 -7.22
C THR A 54 1.88 15.82 -7.94
N VAL A 55 2.91 16.48 -7.42
CA VAL A 55 3.47 17.69 -8.06
C VAL A 55 4.02 17.40 -9.45
N ASP A 56 4.66 16.26 -9.64
CA ASP A 56 5.20 15.86 -10.93
C ASP A 56 4.10 15.47 -11.91
N LEU A 57 3.07 14.81 -11.42
CA LEU A 57 1.91 14.43 -12.22
C LEU A 57 1.18 15.67 -12.73
N VAL A 58 0.99 16.68 -11.88
CA VAL A 58 0.36 17.92 -12.27
C VAL A 58 1.21 18.71 -13.29
N LYS A 59 2.54 18.65 -13.15
CA LYS A 59 3.44 19.28 -14.15
C LYS A 59 3.30 18.62 -15.53
N ALA A 60 3.18 17.29 -15.55
CA ALA A 60 3.01 16.56 -16.80
C ALA A 60 1.62 16.74 -17.39
N GLU A 61 0.60 16.86 -16.53
CA GLU A 61 -0.79 17.00 -16.95
C GLU A 61 -1.44 18.14 -16.14
N PRO A 62 -1.25 19.41 -16.55
CA PRO A 62 -1.78 20.55 -15.80
C PRO A 62 -3.30 20.53 -15.60
N ALA A 63 -4.03 19.86 -16.49
CA ALA A 63 -5.48 19.73 -16.36
C ALA A 63 -5.90 19.00 -15.08
N LEU A 64 -5.02 18.23 -14.48
CA LEU A 64 -5.30 17.49 -13.24
C LEU A 64 -5.18 18.35 -11.98
N ALA A 65 -4.66 19.57 -12.10
CA ALA A 65 -4.40 20.42 -10.92
C ALA A 65 -5.64 20.65 -10.06
N GLY A 66 -6.80 20.76 -10.68
CA GLY A 66 -8.06 20.96 -9.97
C GLY A 66 -8.69 19.68 -9.41
N GLN A 67 -8.18 18.52 -9.82
CA GLN A 67 -8.72 17.22 -9.43
C GLN A 67 -7.89 16.52 -8.37
N LEU A 68 -6.62 16.88 -8.23
CA LEU A 68 -5.70 16.24 -7.30
C LEU A 68 -5.40 17.17 -6.14
N ALA A 69 -5.50 16.62 -4.93
CA ALA A 69 -5.15 17.35 -3.72
C ALA A 69 -3.65 17.27 -3.50
N ILE A 70 -2.99 18.43 -3.40
CA ILE A 70 -1.57 18.49 -3.08
C ILE A 70 -1.44 18.99 -1.66
N GLY A 71 -1.28 18.06 -0.71
CA GLY A 71 -1.14 18.41 0.69
C GLY A 71 0.27 18.85 1.06
N SER A 72 1.28 18.28 0.37
CA SER A 72 2.68 18.63 0.59
C SER A 72 3.46 18.34 -0.69
N HIS A 73 4.75 18.72 -0.67
CA HIS A 73 5.63 18.44 -1.80
C HIS A 73 5.82 16.93 -2.03
N ASP A 74 5.69 16.15 -0.95
CA ASP A 74 5.87 14.70 -1.01
C ASP A 74 4.58 13.92 -1.27
N SER A 75 3.45 14.59 -1.44
CA SER A 75 2.18 13.93 -1.70
C SER A 75 2.26 13.01 -2.91
N LEU A 76 1.64 11.84 -2.79
CA LEU A 76 1.67 10.79 -3.81
C LEU A 76 0.27 10.58 -4.40
N SER A 77 0.24 10.32 -5.68
CA SER A 77 -0.97 9.89 -6.39
C SER A 77 -0.80 8.45 -6.83
N SER A 78 -1.84 7.66 -6.71
CA SER A 78 -1.84 6.27 -7.14
C SER A 78 -2.52 6.13 -8.50
N ILE A 79 -1.95 5.30 -9.36
CA ILE A 79 -2.50 5.02 -10.68
C ILE A 79 -2.62 3.51 -10.81
N GLU A 80 -3.84 3.01 -10.87
CA GLU A 80 -4.08 1.57 -10.96
C GLU A 80 -3.60 1.02 -12.31
N GLN A 81 -2.95 -0.13 -12.26
CA GLN A 81 -2.46 -0.83 -13.44
C GLN A 81 -3.51 -1.87 -13.85
N ASP A 82 -4.42 -1.47 -14.72
CA ASP A 82 -5.58 -2.27 -15.09
C ASP A 82 -5.22 -3.57 -15.81
N ASP A 83 -4.07 -3.60 -16.47
CA ASP A 83 -3.61 -4.77 -17.21
C ASP A 83 -2.75 -5.72 -16.39
N PHE A 84 -2.61 -5.48 -15.09
CA PHE A 84 -1.84 -6.36 -14.22
C PHE A 84 -2.57 -7.69 -14.01
N ARG A 85 -1.95 -8.78 -14.42
CA ARG A 85 -2.49 -10.15 -14.31
C ARG A 85 -1.40 -11.06 -13.77
N PRO A 86 -1.28 -11.18 -12.44
CA PRO A 86 -0.14 -11.86 -11.82
C PRO A 86 -0.13 -13.38 -12.00
N GLY A 87 -1.25 -14.00 -12.31
CA GLY A 87 -1.32 -15.45 -12.34
C GLY A 87 -1.18 -16.06 -10.95
N GLU A 88 -0.56 -17.24 -10.86
CA GLU A 88 -0.44 -17.98 -9.60
C GLU A 88 0.70 -17.47 -8.71
N ASP A 89 1.75 -16.93 -9.31
CA ASP A 89 2.93 -16.46 -8.56
C ASP A 89 2.98 -14.94 -8.55
N LEU A 90 2.40 -14.35 -7.50
CA LEU A 90 2.37 -12.92 -7.34
C LEU A 90 3.77 -12.32 -7.17
N ALA A 91 4.62 -12.99 -6.39
CA ALA A 91 5.98 -12.48 -6.15
C ALA A 91 6.79 -12.41 -7.45
N GLN A 92 6.68 -13.41 -8.31
CA GLN A 92 7.36 -13.40 -9.59
C GLN A 92 6.79 -12.32 -10.51
N ALA A 93 5.47 -12.16 -10.54
CA ALA A 93 4.83 -11.13 -11.34
C ALA A 93 5.33 -9.73 -10.94
N LEU A 94 5.43 -9.47 -9.64
CA LEU A 94 5.95 -8.21 -9.13
C LEU A 94 7.43 -8.03 -9.48
N ALA A 95 8.23 -9.08 -9.35
CA ALA A 95 9.66 -9.01 -9.63
C ALA A 95 9.96 -8.75 -11.11
N THR A 96 9.08 -9.17 -12.00
CA THR A 96 9.26 -8.98 -13.44
C THR A 96 8.57 -7.74 -13.99
N THR A 97 7.81 -7.04 -13.17
CA THR A 97 7.17 -5.78 -13.60
C THR A 97 8.21 -4.67 -13.67
N THR A 98 8.24 -3.98 -14.80
CA THR A 98 9.14 -2.83 -14.99
C THR A 98 8.36 -1.53 -14.91
N TRP A 99 9.03 -0.50 -14.43
CA TRP A 99 8.43 0.81 -14.17
C TRP A 99 9.18 1.89 -14.92
N GLY A 100 8.44 2.84 -15.49
CA GLY A 100 9.04 4.01 -16.12
C GLY A 100 9.72 4.93 -15.11
N ASP A 101 10.56 5.82 -15.62
CA ASP A 101 11.34 6.73 -14.78
C ASP A 101 10.45 7.71 -13.99
N ALA A 102 9.26 7.99 -14.49
CA ALA A 102 8.33 8.91 -13.82
C ALA A 102 7.64 8.27 -12.60
N VAL A 103 7.77 6.96 -12.42
CA VAL A 103 7.15 6.25 -11.31
C VAL A 103 8.09 6.26 -10.12
N ASP A 104 7.62 6.78 -8.99
CA ASP A 104 8.42 6.90 -7.77
C ASP A 104 8.30 5.67 -6.86
N GLY A 105 7.29 4.87 -7.05
CA GLY A 105 7.08 3.67 -6.25
C GLY A 105 5.91 2.85 -6.74
N ALA A 106 5.57 1.83 -5.99
CA ALA A 106 4.48 0.93 -6.30
C ALA A 106 3.77 0.46 -5.05
N ALA A 107 2.50 0.15 -5.19
CA ALA A 107 1.71 -0.43 -4.11
C ALA A 107 0.91 -1.61 -4.63
N ILE A 108 0.71 -2.60 -3.78
CA ILE A 108 -0.11 -3.78 -4.07
C ILE A 108 -1.22 -3.88 -3.04
N CYS A 109 -2.41 -4.22 -3.50
CA CYS A 109 -3.53 -4.49 -2.64
C CYS A 109 -3.98 -5.94 -2.85
N VAL A 110 -3.98 -6.71 -1.79
CA VAL A 110 -4.37 -8.12 -1.83
C VAL A 110 -5.35 -8.42 -0.71
N GLU A 111 -6.21 -9.39 -0.95
CA GLU A 111 -7.13 -9.90 0.05
C GLU A 111 -6.63 -11.25 0.52
N ARG A 112 -6.68 -11.47 1.83
CA ARG A 112 -6.19 -12.70 2.44
C ARG A 112 -7.18 -13.19 3.48
N ILE A 113 -7.22 -14.49 3.65
CA ILE A 113 -8.03 -15.14 4.66
C ILE A 113 -7.08 -15.84 5.62
N PHE A 114 -7.23 -15.55 6.90
CA PHE A 114 -6.42 -16.16 7.94
C PHE A 114 -7.29 -16.97 8.89
N LEU A 115 -6.68 -18.01 9.47
CA LEU A 115 -7.27 -18.72 10.60
C LEU A 115 -6.48 -18.42 11.87
N PRO A 116 -7.16 -18.40 13.03
CA PRO A 116 -6.46 -18.31 14.31
C PRO A 116 -5.49 -19.48 14.48
N ASP A 117 -4.43 -19.29 15.26
CA ASP A 117 -3.41 -20.30 15.47
C ASP A 117 -3.96 -21.60 16.03
N ASP A 118 -5.00 -21.53 16.86
CA ASP A 118 -5.63 -22.71 17.44
C ASP A 118 -6.34 -23.58 16.40
N CYS A 119 -6.57 -23.06 15.20
CA CYS A 119 -7.20 -23.80 14.12
C CYS A 119 -6.20 -24.32 13.10
N ALA A 120 -4.90 -24.00 13.25
CA ALA A 120 -3.89 -24.32 12.26
C ALA A 120 -3.72 -25.84 12.06
N ASP A 121 -3.88 -26.63 13.10
CA ASP A 121 -3.72 -28.08 13.05
C ASP A 121 -4.83 -28.77 12.24
N GLU A 122 -5.95 -28.10 12.06
CA GLU A 122 -7.08 -28.65 11.31
C GLU A 122 -6.93 -28.49 9.79
N ILE A 123 -5.96 -27.67 9.35
CA ILE A 123 -5.79 -27.36 7.93
C ILE A 123 -5.25 -28.58 7.18
N PRO A 124 -5.91 -29.03 6.08
CA PRO A 124 -5.39 -30.13 5.27
C PRO A 124 -4.03 -29.81 4.65
N HIS A 125 -3.25 -30.84 4.38
CA HIS A 125 -1.93 -30.66 3.76
C HIS A 125 -2.00 -30.38 2.26
N ASP A 126 -3.07 -30.82 1.60
CA ASP A 126 -3.27 -30.57 0.17
C ASP A 126 -3.62 -29.07 -0.02
N PRO A 127 -2.88 -28.33 -0.87
CA PRO A 127 -3.09 -26.89 -1.05
C PRO A 127 -4.53 -26.53 -1.48
N GLU A 128 -5.13 -27.29 -2.37
CA GLU A 128 -6.51 -26.99 -2.82
C GLU A 128 -7.51 -27.21 -1.71
N LYS A 129 -7.36 -28.31 -0.97
CA LYS A 129 -8.22 -28.59 0.18
C LYS A 129 -8.00 -27.62 1.32
N ALA A 130 -6.76 -27.20 1.51
CA ALA A 130 -6.43 -26.20 2.53
C ALA A 130 -7.13 -24.87 2.23
N ALA A 131 -7.07 -24.40 0.99
CA ALA A 131 -7.70 -23.15 0.59
C ALA A 131 -9.21 -23.21 0.78
N ALA A 132 -9.86 -24.30 0.39
CA ALA A 132 -11.29 -24.48 0.55
C ALA A 132 -11.68 -24.55 2.03
N PHE A 133 -10.87 -25.23 2.84
CA PHE A 133 -11.10 -25.37 4.28
C PHE A 133 -11.05 -24.01 4.97
N VAL A 134 -10.02 -23.21 4.67
CA VAL A 134 -9.85 -21.87 5.26
C VAL A 134 -11.00 -20.96 4.83
N ALA A 135 -11.36 -20.98 3.56
CA ALA A 135 -12.43 -20.14 3.04
C ALA A 135 -13.80 -20.44 3.65
N ALA A 136 -14.04 -21.68 4.06
CA ALA A 136 -15.31 -22.11 4.63
C ALA A 136 -15.32 -22.09 6.17
N HIS A 137 -14.19 -21.83 6.81
CA HIS A 137 -14.09 -21.95 8.26
C HIS A 137 -14.86 -20.83 8.96
N PRO A 138 -15.66 -21.14 9.99
CA PRO A 138 -16.44 -20.11 10.70
C PRO A 138 -15.59 -19.11 11.47
N LYS A 139 -14.37 -19.46 11.85
CA LYS A 139 -13.45 -18.55 12.55
C LYS A 139 -12.50 -17.81 11.61
N ARG A 140 -12.69 -17.92 10.30
CA ARG A 140 -11.82 -17.23 9.34
C ARG A 140 -11.85 -15.73 9.54
N GLN A 141 -10.71 -15.11 9.30
CA GLN A 141 -10.56 -13.67 9.29
C GLN A 141 -10.20 -13.21 7.89
N GLU A 142 -11.00 -12.34 7.33
CA GLU A 142 -10.79 -11.78 6.01
C GLU A 142 -10.14 -10.40 6.17
N VAL A 143 -8.96 -10.23 5.57
CA VAL A 143 -8.23 -8.96 5.67
C VAL A 143 -7.82 -8.49 4.29
N ARG A 144 -7.76 -7.18 4.13
CA ARG A 144 -7.19 -6.54 2.95
C ARG A 144 -5.87 -5.93 3.35
N VAL A 145 -4.82 -6.24 2.61
CA VAL A 145 -3.47 -5.76 2.86
C VAL A 145 -3.08 -4.83 1.73
N VAL A 146 -2.64 -3.63 2.08
CA VAL A 146 -2.05 -2.70 1.12
C VAL A 146 -0.61 -2.46 1.55
N ALA A 147 0.31 -2.77 0.67
CA ALA A 147 1.73 -2.59 0.93
C ALA A 147 2.35 -1.78 -0.20
N GLY A 148 3.27 -0.90 0.13
CA GLY A 148 3.90 -0.06 -0.85
C GLY A 148 5.37 0.18 -0.55
N ALA A 149 6.10 0.56 -1.58
CA ALA A 149 7.50 0.91 -1.46
C ALA A 149 7.85 2.01 -2.46
N LEU A 150 8.73 2.90 -2.06
CA LEU A 150 9.25 3.96 -2.90
C LEU A 150 10.68 3.63 -3.33
N ARG A 151 11.14 4.24 -4.42
CA ARG A 151 12.50 4.03 -4.92
C ARG A 151 13.57 4.50 -3.92
N ASP A 152 13.22 5.42 -3.02
CA ASP A 152 14.13 5.91 -2.00
C ASP A 152 14.31 4.94 -0.82
N GLY A 153 13.59 3.82 -0.82
CA GLY A 153 13.65 2.81 0.23
C GLY A 153 12.55 2.88 1.26
N SER A 154 11.69 3.90 1.22
CA SER A 154 10.53 3.98 2.11
C SER A 154 9.54 2.85 1.82
N HIS A 155 8.97 2.25 2.85
CA HIS A 155 7.99 1.16 2.71
C HIS A 155 7.17 0.98 3.99
#